data_4763c528b9381cae8995eca71a2700d2
#
_entry.id   4763c528b9381cae8995eca71a2700d2
#
_cell.length_a   1.000
_cell.length_b   1.000
_cell.length_c   1.000
_cell.angle_alpha   90.00
_cell.angle_beta   90.00
_cell.angle_gamma   90.00
#
_symmetry.space_group_name_H-M   'P 1'
#
loop_
_entity.id
_entity.type
_entity.pdbx_description
1 polymer ?
#
loop_
_entity_poly.entity_id
_entity_poly.type
_entity_poly.pdbx_seq_one_letter_code
_entity_poly.pdbx_strand_id
1 'polypeptide(L)'
;MVKIVETDEKATLNTQLNAEVGGAVILVSKFIVQPEDVEQFLKVFQATTKVMKQQPGFISAQLHRGIAGSSTFFNYAVFESVEHFKQAFNTPEFRSSMANLPPNTVMSPHLFKKVAVPDICVD
;
A
#
# COMPACT_ATOMS: atom_id res chain seq x y z
N MET A 1 -11.42 7.94 -12.16
CA MET A 1 -11.05 8.06 -10.75
C MET A 1 -10.72 6.70 -10.17
N VAL A 2 -9.65 6.60 -9.41
CA VAL A 2 -9.25 5.34 -8.77
C VAL A 2 -10.36 4.89 -7.81
N LYS A 3 -10.69 3.60 -7.87
CA LYS A 3 -11.65 3.01 -6.96
C LYS A 3 -10.92 2.31 -5.82
N ILE A 4 -11.26 2.65 -4.58
CA ILE A 4 -10.71 1.98 -3.41
C ILE A 4 -11.72 0.97 -2.91
N VAL A 5 -11.27 -0.29 -2.79
CA VAL A 5 -12.07 -1.39 -2.27
C VAL A 5 -11.39 -1.89 -1.00
N GLU A 6 -12.14 -1.95 0.10
CA GLU A 6 -11.58 -2.44 1.37
C GLU A 6 -11.24 -3.91 1.29
N THR A 7 -10.06 -4.28 1.78
CA THR A 7 -9.66 -5.67 1.92
C THR A 7 -10.55 -6.37 2.96
N ASP A 8 -10.88 -5.66 4.02
CA ASP A 8 -11.76 -6.16 5.09
C ASP A 8 -12.76 -5.08 5.44
N GLU A 9 -14.02 -5.32 5.16
CA GLU A 9 -15.08 -4.35 5.44
C GLU A 9 -15.34 -4.16 6.92
N LYS A 10 -14.94 -5.13 7.75
CA LYS A 10 -15.11 -5.05 9.22
C LYS A 10 -13.97 -4.31 9.90
N ALA A 11 -12.83 -4.22 9.24
CA ALA A 11 -11.67 -3.48 9.73
C ALA A 11 -11.11 -2.68 8.56
N THR A 12 -11.76 -1.57 8.25
CA THR A 12 -11.38 -0.73 7.11
C THR A 12 -10.04 -0.05 7.33
N LEU A 13 -9.40 0.41 6.26
CA LEU A 13 -8.16 1.15 6.38
C LEU A 13 -8.32 2.34 7.34
N ASN A 14 -9.43 3.08 7.23
CA ASN A 14 -9.65 4.22 8.13
C ASN A 14 -9.71 3.80 9.60
N THR A 15 -10.34 2.66 9.89
CA THR A 15 -10.34 2.10 11.24
C THR A 15 -8.91 1.75 11.69
N GLN A 16 -8.13 1.15 10.79
CA GLN A 16 -6.75 0.76 11.09
C GLN A 16 -5.84 1.96 11.37
N LEU A 17 -6.06 3.08 10.66
CA LEU A 17 -5.26 4.29 10.86
C LEU A 17 -5.43 4.88 12.26
N ASN A 18 -6.52 4.55 12.94
CA ASN A 18 -6.81 5.01 14.28
C ASN A 18 -6.57 3.94 15.35
N ALA A 19 -6.03 2.78 14.97
CA ALA A 19 -5.74 1.70 15.89
C ALA A 19 -4.48 1.99 16.70
N GLU A 20 -4.51 1.64 17.97
CA GLU A 20 -3.34 1.74 18.85
C GLU A 20 -2.61 0.40 18.88
N VAL A 21 -1.76 0.20 17.89
CA VAL A 21 -0.98 -1.03 17.75
C VAL A 21 0.49 -0.67 17.80
N GLY A 22 1.23 -1.30 18.69
CA GLY A 22 2.66 -1.06 18.84
C GLY A 22 3.49 -1.73 17.75
N GLY A 23 4.67 -1.15 17.47
CA GLY A 23 5.66 -1.73 16.57
C GLY A 23 5.37 -1.54 15.09
N ALA A 24 6.22 -2.15 14.29
CA ALA A 24 6.16 -2.02 12.82
C ALA A 24 4.89 -2.63 12.25
N VAL A 25 4.40 -2.01 11.17
CA VAL A 25 3.23 -2.50 10.43
C VAL A 25 3.59 -2.71 8.98
N ILE A 26 2.86 -3.62 8.35
CA ILE A 26 3.05 -3.98 6.95
C ILE A 26 1.84 -3.48 6.17
N LEU A 27 2.11 -2.68 5.13
CA LEU A 27 1.08 -2.29 4.18
C LEU A 27 1.11 -3.30 3.03
N VAL A 28 -0.03 -3.94 2.77
CA VAL A 28 -0.23 -4.68 1.53
C VAL A 28 -1.30 -3.96 0.74
N SER A 29 -0.93 -3.40 -0.39
CA SER A 29 -1.86 -2.68 -1.25
C SER A 29 -1.94 -3.37 -2.59
N LYS A 30 -3.09 -3.97 -2.89
CA LYS A 30 -3.33 -4.64 -4.17
C LYS A 30 -3.84 -3.61 -5.17
N PHE A 31 -3.37 -3.72 -6.40
CA PHE A 31 -3.81 -2.87 -7.51
C PHE A 31 -4.27 -3.75 -8.66
N ILE A 32 -5.50 -3.54 -9.11
CA ILE A 32 -5.98 -4.14 -10.35
C ILE A 32 -5.87 -3.05 -11.41
N VAL A 33 -5.02 -3.26 -12.40
CA VAL A 33 -4.67 -2.27 -13.41
C VAL A 33 -5.10 -2.79 -14.79
N GLN A 34 -5.68 -1.93 -15.62
CA GLN A 34 -5.99 -2.34 -16.98
C GLN A 34 -4.68 -2.59 -17.75
N PRO A 35 -4.63 -3.61 -18.63
CA PRO A 35 -3.39 -3.90 -19.36
C PRO A 35 -2.78 -2.70 -20.08
N GLU A 36 -3.62 -1.88 -20.68
CA GLU A 36 -3.17 -0.68 -21.42
C GLU A 36 -2.64 0.43 -20.50
N ASP A 37 -2.91 0.36 -19.20
CA ASP A 37 -2.52 1.39 -18.23
C ASP A 37 -1.27 1.02 -17.43
N VAL A 38 -0.69 -0.16 -17.65
CA VAL A 38 0.42 -0.67 -16.83
C VAL A 38 1.62 0.27 -16.85
N GLU A 39 1.99 0.77 -18.01
CA GLU A 39 3.17 1.64 -18.12
C GLU A 39 2.99 2.93 -17.30
N GLN A 40 1.83 3.56 -17.41
CA GLN A 40 1.52 4.76 -16.65
C GLN A 40 1.44 4.45 -15.15
N PHE A 41 0.83 3.33 -14.79
CA PHE A 41 0.76 2.90 -13.39
C PHE A 41 2.16 2.78 -12.78
N LEU A 42 3.09 2.16 -13.49
CA LEU A 42 4.46 1.99 -12.99
C LEU A 42 5.17 3.33 -12.80
N LYS A 43 4.96 4.28 -13.70
CA LYS A 43 5.53 5.63 -13.56
C LYS A 43 4.98 6.35 -12.33
N VAL A 44 3.67 6.26 -12.12
CA VAL A 44 3.03 6.89 -10.94
C VAL A 44 3.47 6.20 -9.68
N PHE A 45 3.55 4.87 -9.67
CA PHE A 45 4.02 4.12 -8.51
C PHE A 45 5.43 4.56 -8.12
N GLN A 46 6.32 4.73 -9.10
CA GLN A 46 7.69 5.19 -8.84
C GLN A 46 7.68 6.57 -8.18
N ALA A 47 6.93 7.51 -8.74
CA ALA A 47 6.87 8.88 -8.20
C ALA A 47 6.26 8.90 -6.79
N THR A 48 5.20 8.16 -6.59
CA THR A 48 4.51 8.09 -5.29
C THR A 48 5.40 7.46 -4.23
N THR A 49 6.11 6.38 -4.58
CA THR A 49 6.99 5.69 -3.64
C THR A 49 8.20 6.55 -3.28
N LYS A 50 8.70 7.37 -4.21
CA LYS A 50 9.77 8.32 -3.90
C LYS A 50 9.33 9.32 -2.81
N VAL A 51 8.09 9.77 -2.85
CA VAL A 51 7.53 10.63 -1.80
C VAL A 51 7.50 9.87 -0.47
N MET A 52 7.01 8.64 -0.48
CA MET A 52 6.91 7.83 0.74
C MET A 52 8.28 7.54 1.36
N LYS A 53 9.29 7.28 0.53
CA LYS A 53 10.65 7.02 1.01
C LYS A 53 11.25 8.18 1.81
N GLN A 54 10.78 9.37 1.60
CA GLN A 54 11.26 10.57 2.30
C GLN A 54 10.53 10.80 3.62
N GLN A 55 9.49 10.03 3.91
CA GLN A 55 8.71 10.22 5.13
C GLN A 55 9.37 9.51 6.31
N PRO A 56 9.30 10.14 7.52
CA PRO A 56 9.77 9.46 8.73
C PRO A 56 9.05 8.13 8.92
N GLY A 57 9.81 7.12 9.33
CA GLY A 57 9.24 5.80 9.63
C GLY A 57 9.09 4.86 8.45
N PHE A 58 9.35 5.31 7.22
CA PHE A 58 9.37 4.40 6.07
C PHE A 58 10.57 3.47 6.19
N ILE A 59 10.33 2.16 6.03
CA ILE A 59 11.40 1.16 6.08
C ILE A 59 11.68 0.59 4.70
N SER A 60 10.64 0.07 4.01
CA SER A 60 10.83 -0.56 2.69
C SER A 60 9.55 -0.59 1.90
N ALA A 61 9.68 -0.79 0.60
CA ALA A 61 8.57 -1.07 -0.30
C ALA A 61 9.06 -2.00 -1.40
N GLN A 62 8.20 -2.93 -1.82
CA GLN A 62 8.50 -3.84 -2.91
C GLN A 62 7.23 -4.11 -3.70
N LEU A 63 7.24 -3.70 -4.96
CA LEU A 63 6.13 -3.97 -5.86
C LEU A 63 6.27 -5.37 -6.44
N HIS A 64 5.15 -6.07 -6.49
CA HIS A 64 5.05 -7.42 -7.07
C HIS A 64 4.00 -7.39 -8.18
N ARG A 65 4.20 -8.22 -9.18
CA ARG A 65 3.24 -8.37 -10.28
C ARG A 65 2.82 -9.82 -10.40
N GLY A 66 1.54 -10.05 -10.69
CA GLY A 66 1.05 -11.39 -11.00
C GLY A 66 1.79 -11.97 -12.20
N ILE A 67 1.98 -13.29 -12.20
CA ILE A 67 2.64 -14.00 -13.31
C ILE A 67 1.65 -14.27 -14.44
N ALA A 68 2.15 -14.84 -15.53
CA ALA A 68 1.35 -15.29 -16.69
C ALA A 68 0.58 -14.15 -17.37
N GLY A 69 1.22 -12.99 -17.51
CA GLY A 69 0.62 -11.85 -18.20
C GLY A 69 -0.40 -11.07 -17.38
N SER A 70 -0.49 -11.35 -16.08
CA SER A 70 -1.39 -10.61 -15.20
C SER A 70 -1.05 -9.12 -15.16
N SER A 71 -2.06 -8.28 -15.02
CA SER A 71 -1.88 -6.85 -14.73
C SER A 71 -2.35 -6.50 -13.32
N THR A 72 -2.34 -7.48 -12.42
CA THR A 72 -2.57 -7.28 -10.99
C THR A 72 -1.23 -7.14 -10.29
N PHE A 73 -1.14 -6.15 -9.43
CA PHE A 73 0.07 -5.84 -8.66
C PHE A 73 -0.25 -5.81 -7.18
N PHE A 74 0.76 -5.98 -6.34
CA PHE A 74 0.64 -5.56 -4.95
C PHE A 74 1.95 -4.97 -4.46
N ASN A 75 1.83 -3.98 -3.59
CA ASN A 75 2.97 -3.38 -2.90
C ASN A 75 3.04 -3.95 -1.49
N TYR A 76 4.22 -4.42 -1.11
CA TYR A 76 4.52 -4.87 0.25
C TYR A 76 5.45 -3.83 0.85
N ALA A 77 4.92 -3.03 1.77
CA ALA A 77 5.70 -1.94 2.37
C ALA A 77 5.71 -2.10 3.88
N VAL A 78 6.79 -1.62 4.51
CA VAL A 78 6.95 -1.70 5.96
C VAL A 78 7.18 -0.30 6.51
N PHE A 79 6.46 0.05 7.57
CA PHE A 79 6.60 1.31 8.31
C PHE A 79 6.86 1.00 9.77
N GLU A 80 7.57 1.92 10.45
CA GLU A 80 7.92 1.73 11.87
C GLU A 80 6.70 1.67 12.78
N SER A 81 5.58 2.28 12.39
CA SER A 81 4.35 2.28 13.20
C SER A 81 3.15 2.68 12.35
N VAL A 82 1.96 2.43 12.89
CA VAL A 82 0.70 2.91 12.29
C VAL A 82 0.73 4.44 12.17
N GLU A 83 1.22 5.12 13.20
CA GLU A 83 1.26 6.58 13.19
C GLU A 83 2.16 7.12 12.06
N HIS A 84 3.32 6.53 11.85
CA HIS A 84 4.19 6.92 10.74
C HIS A 84 3.52 6.70 9.39
N PHE A 85 2.86 5.56 9.21
CA PHE A 85 2.13 5.31 7.96
C PHE A 85 1.01 6.33 7.77
N LYS A 86 0.23 6.60 8.82
CA LYS A 86 -0.86 7.57 8.76
C LYS A 86 -0.38 8.95 8.34
N GLN A 87 0.71 9.42 8.93
CA GLN A 87 1.28 10.71 8.59
C GLN A 87 1.74 10.76 7.13
N ALA A 88 2.45 9.73 6.67
CA ALA A 88 2.92 9.66 5.29
C ALA A 88 1.75 9.61 4.29
N PHE A 89 0.74 8.81 4.60
CA PHE A 89 -0.44 8.62 3.76
C PHE A 89 -1.26 9.91 3.62
N ASN A 90 -1.18 10.80 4.60
CA ASN A 90 -1.96 12.05 4.63
C ASN A 90 -1.18 13.27 4.15
N THR A 91 0.05 13.10 3.64
CA THR A 91 0.77 14.25 3.08
C THR A 91 0.13 14.72 1.79
N PRO A 92 0.13 16.05 1.53
CA PRO A 92 -0.37 16.58 0.26
C PRO A 92 0.39 16.02 -0.95
N GLU A 93 1.70 15.82 -0.81
CA GLU A 93 2.55 15.28 -1.87
C GLU A 93 2.15 13.88 -2.27
N PHE A 94 1.89 13.01 -1.28
CA PHE A 94 1.45 11.65 -1.55
C PHE A 94 0.09 11.66 -2.26
N ARG A 95 -0.85 12.42 -1.74
CA ARG A 95 -2.20 12.50 -2.30
C ARG A 95 -2.21 13.06 -3.71
N SER A 96 -1.41 14.10 -3.94
CA SER A 96 -1.25 14.69 -5.27
C SER A 96 -0.69 13.68 -6.27
N SER A 97 0.31 12.91 -5.86
CA SER A 97 0.90 11.87 -6.72
C SER A 97 -0.10 10.75 -7.01
N MET A 98 -0.82 10.29 -5.99
CA MET A 98 -1.85 9.26 -6.14
C MET A 98 -2.95 9.65 -7.12
N ALA A 99 -3.26 10.93 -7.20
CA ALA A 99 -4.28 11.43 -8.13
C ALA A 99 -3.91 11.19 -9.60
N ASN A 100 -2.65 10.90 -9.89
CA ASN A 100 -2.18 10.62 -11.25
C ASN A 100 -2.33 9.16 -11.65
N LEU A 101 -2.79 8.27 -10.76
CA LEU A 101 -3.04 6.88 -11.11
C LEU A 101 -4.07 6.79 -12.23
N PRO A 102 -3.95 5.81 -13.15
CA PRO A 102 -4.96 5.62 -14.18
C PRO A 102 -6.36 5.49 -13.56
N PRO A 103 -7.37 6.18 -14.11
CA PRO A 103 -8.68 6.30 -13.44
C PRO A 103 -9.42 4.99 -13.21
N ASN A 104 -9.14 3.96 -14.01
CA ASN A 104 -9.80 2.66 -13.87
C ASN A 104 -9.07 1.69 -12.93
N THR A 105 -8.03 2.16 -12.26
CA THR A 105 -7.30 1.35 -11.29
C THR A 105 -8.17 1.09 -10.06
N VAL A 106 -8.16 -0.17 -9.60
CA VAL A 106 -8.79 -0.56 -8.33
C VAL A 106 -7.69 -0.83 -7.32
N MET A 107 -7.80 -0.21 -6.16
CA MET A 107 -6.77 -0.26 -5.13
C MET A 107 -7.37 -0.76 -3.82
N SER A 108 -6.66 -1.68 -3.15
CA SER A 108 -7.10 -2.26 -1.87
C SER A 108 -5.98 -2.23 -0.84
N PRO A 109 -5.73 -1.09 -0.20
CA PRO A 109 -4.69 -0.98 0.83
C PRO A 109 -5.18 -1.52 2.18
N HIS A 110 -4.30 -2.22 2.89
CA HIS A 110 -4.64 -2.78 4.19
C HIS A 110 -3.37 -2.95 5.01
N LEU A 111 -3.47 -2.76 6.32
CA LEU A 111 -2.34 -2.89 7.23
C LEU A 111 -2.36 -4.26 7.90
N PHE A 112 -1.19 -4.83 8.10
CA PHE A 112 -1.00 -6.16 8.66
C PHE A 112 0.10 -6.14 9.70
N LYS A 113 0.07 -7.15 10.57
CA LYS A 113 1.19 -7.48 11.45
C LYS A 113 1.54 -8.94 11.28
N LYS A 114 2.79 -9.28 11.51
CA LYS A 114 3.21 -10.69 11.49
C LYS A 114 2.50 -11.45 12.59
N VAL A 115 2.18 -12.72 12.31
CA VAL A 115 1.61 -13.64 13.28
C VAL A 115 2.57 -14.82 13.42
N ALA A 116 2.98 -15.12 14.64
CA ALA A 116 3.81 -16.29 14.89
C ALA A 116 2.94 -17.55 14.79
N VAL A 117 3.41 -18.51 14.00
CA VAL A 117 2.79 -19.83 13.92
C VAL A 117 3.88 -20.87 14.24
N PRO A 118 3.72 -21.67 15.31
CA PRO A 118 4.77 -22.59 15.73
C PRO A 118 5.28 -23.47 14.59
N ASP A 119 6.60 -23.59 14.48
CA ASP A 119 7.31 -24.38 13.48
C ASP A 119 7.16 -23.88 12.03
N ILE A 120 6.41 -22.78 11.81
CA ILE A 120 6.16 -22.26 10.45
C ILE A 120 6.76 -20.87 10.27
N CYS A 121 6.38 -19.93 11.13
CA CYS A 121 6.86 -18.57 11.00
C CYS A 121 6.86 -17.83 12.34
N VAL A 122 7.64 -16.76 12.40
CA VAL A 122 7.80 -15.93 13.59
C VAL A 122 7.27 -14.53 13.32
N ASP A 123 6.95 -13.81 14.39
CA ASP A 123 6.54 -12.43 14.29
C ASP A 123 7.70 -11.41 14.30
#